data_25b003747d2034bac6dd4ae956d35d28
#
_entry.id   25b003747d2034bac6dd4ae956d35d28
#
_cell.length_a   1.000
_cell.length_b   1.000
_cell.length_c   1.000
_cell.angle_alpha   90.00
_cell.angle_beta   90.00
_cell.angle_gamma   90.00
#
_symmetry.space_group_name_H-M   'P 1'
#
loop_
_entity.id
_entity.type
_entity.pdbx_description
1 polymer ?
#
loop_
_entity_poly.entity_id
_entity_poly.type
_entity_poly.pdbx_seq_one_letter_code
_entity_poly.pdbx_strand_id
1 'polypeptide(L)'
;MIEFIQKKLFEFQDLKYKEFHSKLMPTINQKSIIGVRVPVLRKFAKEVFKEYSIEDLKPFLKNLPHKYYEENNIHAFLIEQINDFELCFFELENFLPFIDNWATCDMFCPKVFKKVAKKKPEEILLPLIKKWISSNEIYTVRFGIGILMRFFLDEKFDSSYLDLVSSINSNEYYINMMRAWFFATALTKQYEATLPIIENNILDLWTHNKTIQKAIESYRISADTKNYLRKLKK
;
A
#
# COMPACT_ATOMS: atom_id res chain seq x y z
N MET A 1 -24.62 -11.61 4.19
CA MET A 1 -23.19 -11.51 3.74
C MET A 1 -22.26 -11.16 4.91
N ILE A 2 -22.47 -10.07 5.67
CA ILE A 2 -21.60 -9.65 6.77
C ILE A 2 -21.41 -10.76 7.80
N GLU A 3 -22.51 -11.29 8.38
CA GLU A 3 -22.45 -12.36 9.37
C GLU A 3 -21.78 -13.64 8.83
N PHE A 4 -22.02 -13.96 7.56
CA PHE A 4 -21.37 -15.10 6.89
C PHE A 4 -19.84 -14.92 6.86
N ILE A 5 -19.35 -13.73 6.41
CA ILE A 5 -17.92 -13.43 6.37
C ILE A 5 -17.31 -13.47 7.77
N GLN A 6 -17.94 -12.81 8.74
CA GLN A 6 -17.46 -12.80 10.13
C GLN A 6 -17.38 -14.20 10.73
N LYS A 7 -18.44 -15.03 10.56
CA LYS A 7 -18.43 -16.42 11.01
C LYS A 7 -17.26 -17.20 10.44
N LYS A 8 -17.02 -17.09 9.13
CA LYS A 8 -15.90 -17.75 8.46
C LYS A 8 -14.53 -17.25 8.95
N LEU A 9 -14.38 -15.96 9.17
CA LEU A 9 -13.14 -15.41 9.72
C LEU A 9 -12.83 -15.98 11.12
N PHE A 10 -13.84 -16.15 11.99
CA PHE A 10 -13.65 -16.79 13.30
C PHE A 10 -13.36 -18.29 13.20
N GLU A 11 -13.93 -19.00 12.22
CA GLU A 11 -13.58 -20.41 11.93
C GLU A 11 -12.10 -20.56 11.54
N PHE A 12 -11.50 -19.54 10.90
CA PHE A 12 -10.09 -19.53 10.46
C PHE A 12 -9.11 -18.95 11.49
N GLN A 13 -9.59 -18.59 12.68
CA GLN A 13 -8.77 -17.94 13.70
C GLN A 13 -7.57 -18.80 14.12
N ASP A 14 -6.39 -18.16 14.19
CA ASP A 14 -5.16 -18.69 14.76
C ASP A 14 -4.71 -17.76 15.92
N LEU A 15 -4.94 -18.19 17.15
CA LEU A 15 -4.63 -17.38 18.33
C LEU A 15 -3.13 -17.09 18.50
N LYS A 16 -2.25 -18.00 18.11
CA LYS A 16 -0.79 -17.78 18.15
C LYS A 16 -0.38 -16.73 17.13
N TYR A 17 -0.99 -16.79 15.94
CA TYR A 17 -0.76 -15.77 14.90
C TYR A 17 -1.34 -14.42 15.34
N LYS A 18 -2.51 -14.39 15.95
CA LYS A 18 -3.11 -13.18 16.52
C LYS A 18 -2.15 -12.49 17.49
N GLU A 19 -1.61 -13.22 18.46
CA GLU A 19 -0.68 -12.69 19.44
C GLU A 19 0.58 -12.10 18.82
N PHE A 20 1.14 -12.77 17.82
CA PHE A 20 2.30 -12.28 17.08
C PHE A 20 1.94 -11.04 16.24
N HIS A 21 0.88 -11.14 15.44
CA HIS A 21 0.53 -10.13 14.43
C HIS A 21 0.07 -8.82 15.07
N SER A 22 -0.69 -8.88 16.17
CA SER A 22 -1.18 -7.68 16.87
C SER A 22 -0.05 -6.77 17.37
N LYS A 23 1.12 -7.31 17.69
CA LYS A 23 2.32 -6.54 18.08
C LYS A 23 2.89 -5.71 16.92
N LEU A 24 2.63 -6.12 15.67
CA LEU A 24 3.06 -5.40 14.46
C LEU A 24 2.07 -4.30 14.04
N MET A 25 0.91 -4.25 14.68
CA MET A 25 -0.21 -3.36 14.34
C MET A 25 -0.58 -2.46 15.53
N PRO A 26 0.35 -1.57 15.97
CA PRO A 26 0.16 -0.80 17.21
C PRO A 26 -0.99 0.22 17.13
N THR A 27 -1.42 0.60 15.93
CA THR A 27 -2.53 1.54 15.71
C THR A 27 -3.90 0.88 15.72
N ILE A 28 -3.95 -0.46 15.61
CA ILE A 28 -5.20 -1.20 15.58
C ILE A 28 -5.57 -1.70 16.98
N ASN A 29 -6.83 -1.54 17.35
CA ASN A 29 -7.33 -2.13 18.58
C ASN A 29 -7.18 -3.66 18.53
N GLN A 30 -6.44 -4.23 19.47
CA GLN A 30 -6.20 -5.68 19.52
C GLN A 30 -7.48 -6.53 19.60
N LYS A 31 -8.58 -5.97 20.12
CA LYS A 31 -9.89 -6.64 20.16
C LYS A 31 -10.52 -6.75 18.77
N SER A 32 -10.18 -5.87 17.84
CA SER A 32 -10.66 -5.92 16.45
C SER A 32 -9.82 -6.82 15.54
N ILE A 33 -8.76 -7.45 16.04
CA ILE A 33 -7.95 -8.42 15.30
C ILE A 33 -8.45 -9.83 15.63
N ILE A 34 -8.90 -10.58 14.62
CA ILE A 34 -9.33 -12.00 14.77
C ILE A 34 -8.10 -12.90 14.80
N GLY A 35 -7.13 -12.67 13.92
CA GLY A 35 -5.91 -13.45 13.79
C GLY A 35 -5.99 -14.50 12.68
N VAL A 36 -6.35 -14.08 11.47
CA VAL A 36 -6.37 -14.96 10.30
C VAL A 36 -5.19 -14.67 9.40
N ARG A 37 -4.48 -15.73 8.97
CA ARG A 37 -3.30 -15.60 8.11
C ARG A 37 -3.66 -15.09 6.71
N VAL A 38 -2.88 -14.18 6.15
CA VAL A 38 -3.10 -13.57 4.84
C VAL A 38 -3.36 -14.56 3.69
N PRO A 39 -2.63 -15.69 3.57
CA PRO A 39 -2.94 -16.68 2.52
C PRO A 39 -4.35 -17.27 2.63
N VAL A 40 -4.85 -17.48 3.86
CA VAL A 40 -6.22 -17.97 4.12
C VAL A 40 -7.23 -16.91 3.70
N LEU A 41 -7.03 -15.64 4.09
CA LEU A 41 -7.88 -14.52 3.69
C LEU A 41 -7.96 -14.37 2.17
N ARG A 42 -6.82 -14.45 1.47
CA ARG A 42 -6.78 -14.36 0.00
C ARG A 42 -7.51 -15.52 -0.69
N LYS A 43 -7.38 -16.73 -0.16
CA LYS A 43 -8.10 -17.90 -0.67
C LYS A 43 -9.60 -17.71 -0.47
N PHE A 44 -10.02 -17.38 0.72
CA PHE A 44 -11.42 -17.17 1.06
C PHE A 44 -12.05 -16.04 0.24
N ALA A 45 -11.39 -14.88 0.09
CA ALA A 45 -11.89 -13.80 -0.74
C ALA A 45 -12.09 -14.21 -2.22
N LYS A 46 -11.20 -15.06 -2.76
CA LYS A 46 -11.36 -15.60 -4.13
C LYS A 46 -12.56 -16.55 -4.24
N GLU A 47 -12.79 -17.40 -3.23
CA GLU A 47 -13.91 -18.32 -3.18
C GLU A 47 -15.21 -17.53 -3.11
N VAL A 48 -15.30 -16.54 -2.20
CA VAL A 48 -16.46 -15.64 -2.08
C VAL A 48 -16.73 -14.90 -3.39
N PHE A 49 -15.70 -14.32 -4.01
CA PHE A 49 -15.86 -13.59 -5.27
C PHE A 49 -16.28 -14.49 -6.46
N LYS A 50 -15.98 -15.78 -6.41
CA LYS A 50 -16.40 -16.75 -7.41
C LYS A 50 -17.84 -17.21 -7.23
N GLU A 51 -18.28 -17.33 -5.96
CA GLU A 51 -19.58 -17.88 -5.59
C GLU A 51 -20.71 -16.83 -5.65
N TYR A 52 -20.39 -15.58 -5.28
CA TYR A 52 -21.35 -14.50 -5.13
C TYR A 52 -21.17 -13.43 -6.21
N SER A 53 -22.28 -12.86 -6.68
CA SER A 53 -22.25 -11.69 -7.55
C SER A 53 -21.82 -10.43 -6.79
N ILE A 54 -21.42 -9.39 -7.52
CA ILE A 54 -21.08 -8.10 -6.91
C ILE A 54 -22.29 -7.49 -6.15
N GLU A 55 -23.49 -7.73 -6.62
CA GLU A 55 -24.72 -7.28 -5.96
C GLU A 55 -24.90 -7.95 -4.59
N ASP A 56 -24.61 -9.25 -4.50
CA ASP A 56 -24.65 -10.01 -3.23
C ASP A 56 -23.58 -9.52 -2.26
N LEU A 57 -22.45 -9.02 -2.77
CA LEU A 57 -21.34 -8.50 -1.97
C LEU A 57 -21.56 -7.05 -1.50
N LYS A 58 -22.40 -6.27 -2.17
CA LYS A 58 -22.67 -4.86 -1.81
C LYS A 58 -23.03 -4.63 -0.33
N PRO A 59 -23.84 -5.47 0.34
CA PRO A 59 -24.11 -5.26 1.78
C PRO A 59 -22.86 -5.30 2.63
N PHE A 60 -21.85 -6.09 2.25
CA PHE A 60 -20.56 -6.14 2.94
C PHE A 60 -19.68 -4.95 2.55
N LEU A 61 -19.53 -4.66 1.24
CA LEU A 61 -18.70 -3.58 0.73
C LEU A 61 -19.15 -2.21 1.23
N LYS A 62 -20.46 -2.00 1.42
CA LYS A 62 -21.02 -0.75 1.96
C LYS A 62 -20.99 -0.64 3.48
N ASN A 63 -20.70 -1.73 4.20
CA ASN A 63 -20.67 -1.74 5.67
C ASN A 63 -19.34 -1.19 6.21
N LEU A 64 -19.10 0.08 6.00
CA LEU A 64 -17.87 0.78 6.40
C LEU A 64 -18.16 1.77 7.55
N PRO A 65 -17.24 1.94 8.50
CA PRO A 65 -16.00 1.16 8.68
C PRO A 65 -16.26 -0.28 9.12
N HIS A 66 -15.39 -1.21 8.72
CA HIS A 66 -15.46 -2.60 9.16
C HIS A 66 -15.12 -2.74 10.66
N LYS A 67 -15.71 -3.74 11.30
CA LYS A 67 -15.51 -4.02 12.73
C LYS A 67 -14.15 -4.69 13.00
N TYR A 68 -13.72 -5.58 12.09
CA TYR A 68 -12.51 -6.37 12.26
C TYR A 68 -11.47 -6.05 11.20
N TYR A 69 -10.19 -6.09 11.60
CA TYR A 69 -9.04 -5.93 10.71
C TYR A 69 -9.09 -6.87 9.50
N GLU A 70 -9.50 -8.10 9.72
CA GLU A 70 -9.59 -9.09 8.65
C GLU A 70 -10.73 -8.81 7.67
N GLU A 71 -11.78 -8.11 8.08
CA GLU A 71 -12.83 -7.64 7.15
C GLU A 71 -12.27 -6.59 6.20
N ASN A 72 -11.42 -5.65 6.68
CA ASN A 72 -10.70 -4.71 5.81
C ASN A 72 -9.86 -5.46 4.76
N ASN A 73 -9.19 -6.54 5.17
CA ASN A 73 -8.39 -7.34 4.24
C ASN A 73 -9.25 -8.10 3.22
N ILE A 74 -10.39 -8.69 3.64
CA ILE A 74 -11.33 -9.33 2.71
C ILE A 74 -11.88 -8.31 1.73
N HIS A 75 -12.27 -7.11 2.19
CA HIS A 75 -12.73 -6.03 1.31
C HIS A 75 -11.69 -5.69 0.24
N ALA A 76 -10.45 -5.43 0.65
CA ALA A 76 -9.33 -5.17 -0.25
C ALA A 76 -9.13 -6.30 -1.28
N PHE A 77 -9.18 -7.56 -0.84
CA PHE A 77 -8.98 -8.72 -1.71
C PHE A 77 -10.18 -9.01 -2.63
N LEU A 78 -11.41 -8.60 -2.26
CA LEU A 78 -12.57 -8.62 -3.16
C LEU A 78 -12.40 -7.57 -4.26
N ILE A 79 -12.02 -6.33 -3.93
CA ILE A 79 -11.71 -5.30 -4.94
C ILE A 79 -10.62 -5.78 -5.91
N GLU A 80 -9.58 -6.49 -5.44
CA GLU A 80 -8.55 -7.07 -6.31
C GLU A 80 -9.10 -8.01 -7.41
N GLN A 81 -10.25 -8.65 -7.19
CA GLN A 81 -10.83 -9.58 -8.15
C GLN A 81 -11.65 -8.89 -9.25
N ILE A 82 -12.11 -7.66 -9.03
CA ILE A 82 -12.92 -6.92 -9.99
C ILE A 82 -12.11 -6.65 -11.26
N ASN A 83 -12.63 -7.10 -12.41
CA ASN A 83 -11.95 -6.97 -13.70
C ASN A 83 -12.40 -5.74 -14.52
N ASP A 84 -13.58 -5.20 -14.22
CA ASP A 84 -14.04 -3.93 -14.76
C ASP A 84 -13.33 -2.77 -14.05
N PHE A 85 -12.79 -1.84 -14.85
CA PHE A 85 -11.98 -0.74 -14.30
C PHE A 85 -12.83 0.27 -13.53
N GLU A 86 -13.96 0.67 -14.09
CA GLU A 86 -14.82 1.70 -13.49
C GLU A 86 -15.43 1.21 -12.19
N LEU A 87 -15.92 -0.03 -12.18
CA LEU A 87 -16.45 -0.66 -10.97
C LEU A 87 -15.34 -0.84 -9.91
N CYS A 88 -14.17 -1.32 -10.31
CA CYS A 88 -13.03 -1.47 -9.39
C CYS A 88 -12.62 -0.12 -8.79
N PHE A 89 -12.55 0.91 -9.61
CA PHE A 89 -12.19 2.26 -9.18
C PHE A 89 -13.26 2.82 -8.23
N PHE A 90 -14.55 2.65 -8.55
CA PHE A 90 -15.64 3.09 -7.68
C PHE A 90 -15.57 2.45 -6.29
N GLU A 91 -15.43 1.11 -6.22
CA GLU A 91 -15.33 0.41 -4.94
C GLU A 91 -14.05 0.77 -4.17
N LEU A 92 -12.93 0.96 -4.88
CA LEU A 92 -11.67 1.41 -4.29
C LEU A 92 -11.79 2.81 -3.66
N GLU A 93 -12.36 3.78 -4.37
CA GLU A 93 -12.54 5.15 -3.87
C GLU A 93 -13.43 5.19 -2.62
N ASN A 94 -14.45 4.33 -2.57
CA ASN A 94 -15.31 4.20 -1.40
C ASN A 94 -14.59 3.57 -0.20
N PHE A 95 -13.62 2.70 -0.45
CA PHE A 95 -12.91 1.96 0.60
C PHE A 95 -11.66 2.67 1.14
N LEU A 96 -10.90 3.37 0.29
CA LEU A 96 -9.63 3.99 0.67
C LEU A 96 -9.69 4.85 1.94
N PRO A 97 -10.73 5.70 2.16
CA PRO A 97 -10.82 6.53 3.37
C PRO A 97 -10.97 5.73 4.67
N PHE A 98 -11.37 4.46 4.59
CA PHE A 98 -11.59 3.60 5.74
C PHE A 98 -10.43 2.63 6.03
N ILE A 99 -9.36 2.69 5.24
CA ILE A 99 -8.13 1.95 5.55
C ILE A 99 -7.44 2.64 6.71
N ASP A 100 -7.26 1.91 7.80
CA ASP A 100 -6.75 2.40 9.08
C ASP A 100 -5.39 1.84 9.47
N ASN A 101 -4.75 1.08 8.54
CA ASN A 101 -3.49 0.41 8.83
C ASN A 101 -2.64 0.15 7.58
N TRP A 102 -1.32 0.08 7.81
CA TRP A 102 -0.32 -0.15 6.75
C TRP A 102 -0.44 -1.53 6.10
N ALA A 103 -0.81 -2.56 6.86
CA ALA A 103 -0.84 -3.92 6.33
C ALA A 103 -1.95 -4.10 5.30
N THR A 104 -3.18 -3.65 5.58
CA THR A 104 -4.26 -3.63 4.59
C THR A 104 -3.87 -2.79 3.37
N CYS A 105 -3.31 -1.57 3.60
CA CYS A 105 -2.93 -0.66 2.53
C CYS A 105 -1.90 -1.27 1.56
N ASP A 106 -0.83 -1.90 2.08
CA ASP A 106 0.30 -2.36 1.27
C ASP A 106 0.06 -3.72 0.60
N MET A 107 -0.83 -4.54 1.19
CA MET A 107 -1.04 -5.92 0.74
C MET A 107 -1.81 -6.04 -0.56
N PHE A 108 -2.60 -5.06 -0.95
CA PHE A 108 -3.45 -5.19 -2.12
C PHE A 108 -3.06 -4.26 -3.26
N CYS A 109 -3.39 -4.73 -4.46
CA CYS A 109 -3.31 -3.94 -5.68
C CYS A 109 -4.30 -4.53 -6.68
N PRO A 110 -5.30 -3.75 -7.12
CA PRO A 110 -6.28 -4.22 -8.10
C PRO A 110 -5.63 -4.85 -9.32
N LYS A 111 -6.10 -6.01 -9.73
CA LYS A 111 -5.56 -6.72 -10.90
C LYS A 111 -5.70 -5.92 -12.19
N VAL A 112 -6.78 -5.15 -12.28
CA VAL A 112 -7.03 -4.30 -13.44
C VAL A 112 -5.94 -3.23 -13.62
N PHE A 113 -5.33 -2.74 -12.53
CA PHE A 113 -4.22 -1.77 -12.60
C PHE A 113 -3.00 -2.33 -13.32
N LYS A 114 -2.70 -3.62 -13.19
CA LYS A 114 -1.63 -4.27 -13.96
C LYS A 114 -1.89 -4.25 -15.47
N LYS A 115 -3.17 -4.35 -15.88
CA LYS A 115 -3.57 -4.28 -17.28
C LYS A 115 -3.44 -2.85 -17.82
N VAL A 116 -3.89 -1.87 -17.03
CA VAL A 116 -3.78 -0.45 -17.37
C VAL A 116 -2.32 -0.01 -17.41
N ALA A 117 -1.50 -0.42 -16.43
CA ALA A 117 -0.09 -0.09 -16.36
C ALA A 117 0.71 -0.57 -17.57
N LYS A 118 0.28 -1.63 -18.24
CA LYS A 118 0.93 -2.12 -19.47
C LYS A 118 0.55 -1.33 -20.73
N LYS A 119 -0.57 -0.61 -20.71
CA LYS A 119 -1.13 0.05 -21.90
C LYS A 119 -0.95 1.57 -21.84
N LYS A 120 -1.60 2.20 -20.87
CA LYS A 120 -1.74 3.66 -20.74
C LYS A 120 -1.64 4.13 -19.30
N PRO A 121 -0.52 3.85 -18.58
CA PRO A 121 -0.43 4.18 -17.16
C PRO A 121 -0.43 5.69 -16.92
N GLU A 122 0.22 6.48 -17.78
CA GLU A 122 0.33 7.92 -17.64
C GLU A 122 -1.03 8.61 -17.86
N GLU A 123 -1.87 8.09 -18.76
CA GLU A 123 -3.19 8.66 -19.05
C GLU A 123 -4.23 8.32 -17.97
N ILE A 124 -4.15 7.12 -17.38
CA ILE A 124 -5.21 6.59 -16.51
C ILE A 124 -4.77 6.56 -15.04
N LEU A 125 -3.63 5.94 -14.73
CA LEU A 125 -3.22 5.75 -13.32
C LEU A 125 -2.56 7.00 -12.74
N LEU A 126 -1.77 7.74 -13.50
CA LEU A 126 -1.03 8.88 -12.96
C LEU A 126 -1.94 10.01 -12.45
N PRO A 127 -3.05 10.40 -13.12
CA PRO A 127 -4.01 11.35 -12.56
C PRO A 127 -4.62 10.88 -11.23
N LEU A 128 -4.95 9.58 -11.12
CA LEU A 128 -5.50 9.00 -9.89
C LEU A 128 -4.46 9.00 -8.76
N ILE A 129 -3.22 8.63 -9.07
CA ILE A 129 -2.10 8.67 -8.12
C ILE A 129 -1.91 10.08 -7.58
N LYS A 130 -1.90 11.11 -8.45
CA LYS A 130 -1.79 12.51 -8.03
C LYS A 130 -2.94 12.90 -7.12
N LYS A 131 -4.18 12.50 -7.44
CA LYS A 131 -5.35 12.71 -6.58
C LYS A 131 -5.15 12.06 -5.20
N TRP A 132 -4.76 10.80 -5.13
CA TRP A 132 -4.55 10.08 -3.86
C TRP A 132 -3.42 10.67 -3.01
N ILE A 133 -2.30 11.05 -3.64
CA ILE A 133 -1.16 11.69 -2.95
C ILE A 133 -1.56 13.05 -2.35
N SER A 134 -2.52 13.75 -2.94
CA SER A 134 -3.04 15.04 -2.45
C SER A 134 -4.19 14.89 -1.44
N SER A 135 -4.53 13.68 -1.02
CA SER A 135 -5.57 13.42 -0.02
C SER A 135 -5.13 13.85 1.39
N ASN A 136 -6.12 14.10 2.26
CA ASN A 136 -5.90 14.29 3.69
C ASN A 136 -5.84 12.95 4.47
N GLU A 137 -6.23 11.83 3.84
CA GLU A 137 -6.28 10.52 4.46
C GLU A 137 -4.92 9.82 4.36
N ILE A 138 -4.34 9.47 5.52
CA ILE A 138 -2.97 8.92 5.65
C ILE A 138 -2.76 7.72 4.72
N TYR A 139 -3.67 6.77 4.73
CA TYR A 139 -3.51 5.53 3.97
C TYR A 139 -3.91 5.67 2.52
N THR A 140 -4.73 6.66 2.15
CA THR A 140 -4.98 7.05 0.75
C THR A 140 -3.71 7.62 0.12
N VAL A 141 -3.02 8.54 0.82
CA VAL A 141 -1.71 9.06 0.39
C VAL A 141 -0.69 7.92 0.27
N ARG A 142 -0.61 7.06 1.31
CA ARG A 142 0.28 5.89 1.31
C ARG A 142 0.00 4.96 0.13
N PHE A 143 -1.24 4.67 -0.16
CA PHE A 143 -1.66 3.85 -1.29
C PHE A 143 -1.22 4.48 -2.63
N GLY A 144 -1.45 5.79 -2.82
CA GLY A 144 -1.02 6.51 -4.03
C GLY A 144 0.48 6.41 -4.26
N ILE A 145 1.32 6.65 -3.23
CA ILE A 145 2.78 6.50 -3.32
C ILE A 145 3.14 5.03 -3.64
N GLY A 146 2.44 4.05 -3.02
CA GLY A 146 2.66 2.62 -3.25
C GLY A 146 2.36 2.20 -4.69
N ILE A 147 1.30 2.73 -5.30
CA ILE A 147 0.95 2.48 -6.71
C ILE A 147 1.98 3.13 -7.65
N LEU A 148 2.41 4.36 -7.36
CA LEU A 148 3.49 5.03 -8.11
C LEU A 148 4.78 4.21 -8.06
N MET A 149 5.21 3.79 -6.87
CA MET A 149 6.40 2.96 -6.67
C MET A 149 6.33 1.64 -7.46
N ARG A 150 5.14 1.03 -7.54
CA ARG A 150 4.94 -0.28 -8.15
C ARG A 150 4.97 -0.24 -9.68
N PHE A 151 4.47 0.83 -10.29
CA PHE A 151 4.25 0.87 -11.74
C PHE A 151 5.08 1.89 -12.50
N PHE A 152 5.74 2.82 -11.81
CA PHE A 152 6.40 3.96 -12.44
C PHE A 152 7.90 4.13 -12.10
N LEU A 153 8.51 3.15 -11.43
CA LEU A 153 9.96 3.19 -11.15
C LEU A 153 10.80 2.30 -12.08
N ASP A 154 10.19 1.62 -13.04
CA ASP A 154 10.89 0.81 -14.05
C ASP A 154 10.88 1.53 -15.42
N GLU A 155 10.44 0.88 -16.48
CA GLU A 155 10.44 1.38 -17.87
C GLU A 155 9.64 2.69 -18.07
N LYS A 156 8.69 2.97 -17.18
CA LYS A 156 7.82 4.17 -17.20
C LYS A 156 8.30 5.27 -16.27
N PHE A 157 9.57 5.20 -15.88
CA PHE A 157 10.14 6.19 -14.96
C PHE A 157 10.27 7.58 -15.63
N ASP A 158 9.89 8.59 -14.86
CA ASP A 158 10.13 10.01 -15.13
C ASP A 158 10.61 10.68 -13.83
N SER A 159 11.59 11.57 -13.93
CA SER A 159 12.17 12.24 -12.75
C SER A 159 11.15 13.09 -11.97
N SER A 160 10.11 13.59 -12.63
CA SER A 160 9.02 14.34 -11.98
C SER A 160 8.28 13.52 -10.92
N TYR A 161 8.38 12.19 -10.94
CA TYR A 161 7.79 11.33 -9.89
C TYR A 161 8.58 11.42 -8.58
N LEU A 162 9.88 11.67 -8.66
CA LEU A 162 10.70 11.97 -7.48
C LEU A 162 10.27 13.31 -6.87
N ASP A 163 10.06 14.33 -7.71
CA ASP A 163 9.58 15.64 -7.27
C ASP A 163 8.19 15.54 -6.64
N LEU A 164 7.29 14.78 -7.25
CA LEU A 164 5.94 14.55 -6.73
C LEU A 164 5.95 13.97 -5.32
N VAL A 165 6.83 12.99 -5.03
CA VAL A 165 6.90 12.38 -3.70
C VAL A 165 7.74 13.23 -2.73
N SER A 166 8.76 13.95 -3.19
CA SER A 166 9.57 14.82 -2.34
C SER A 166 8.77 16.04 -1.85
N SER A 167 7.85 16.55 -2.67
CA SER A 167 7.01 17.70 -2.33
C SER A 167 5.95 17.41 -1.26
N ILE A 168 5.70 16.15 -0.91
CA ILE A 168 4.75 15.79 0.15
C ILE A 168 5.30 16.28 1.50
N ASN A 169 4.62 17.26 2.09
CA ASN A 169 4.93 17.75 3.44
C ASN A 169 3.97 17.09 4.44
N SER A 170 4.49 16.24 5.31
CA SER A 170 3.68 15.50 6.28
C SER A 170 4.46 15.20 7.56
N ASN A 171 3.78 15.29 8.71
CA ASN A 171 4.29 14.81 10.00
C ASN A 171 3.84 13.37 10.30
N GLU A 172 3.04 12.76 9.43
CA GLU A 172 2.48 11.43 9.62
C GLU A 172 3.52 10.34 9.38
N TYR A 173 3.78 9.53 10.41
CA TYR A 173 4.76 8.45 10.38
C TYR A 173 4.56 7.49 9.18
N TYR A 174 3.31 7.10 8.92
CA TYR A 174 3.02 6.10 7.87
C TYR A 174 3.15 6.66 6.46
N ILE A 175 2.92 7.95 6.25
CA ILE A 175 3.21 8.65 4.99
C ILE A 175 4.73 8.73 4.80
N ASN A 176 5.46 9.24 5.80
CA ASN A 176 6.91 9.41 5.70
C ASN A 176 7.65 8.07 5.58
N MET A 177 7.14 6.99 6.20
CA MET A 177 7.67 5.64 6.01
C MET A 177 7.51 5.15 4.57
N MET A 178 6.36 5.45 3.91
CA MET A 178 6.16 5.09 2.51
C MET A 178 7.01 5.95 1.58
N ARG A 179 7.18 7.25 1.85
CA ARG A 179 8.12 8.12 1.13
C ARG A 179 9.54 7.56 1.20
N ALA A 180 9.98 7.19 2.39
CA ALA A 180 11.31 6.58 2.57
C ALA A 180 11.46 5.25 1.81
N TRP A 181 10.41 4.43 1.77
CA TRP A 181 10.41 3.18 0.99
C TRP A 181 10.44 3.45 -0.51
N PHE A 182 9.67 4.43 -0.98
CA PHE A 182 9.68 4.87 -2.37
C PHE A 182 11.09 5.29 -2.81
N PHE A 183 11.76 6.20 -2.08
CA PHE A 183 13.10 6.67 -2.43
C PHE A 183 14.16 5.58 -2.30
N ALA A 184 14.07 4.69 -1.32
CA ALA A 184 14.97 3.54 -1.22
C ALA A 184 14.80 2.58 -2.41
N THR A 185 13.58 2.41 -2.91
CA THR A 185 13.30 1.61 -4.11
C THR A 185 13.78 2.34 -5.37
N ALA A 186 13.58 3.66 -5.44
CA ALA A 186 14.08 4.49 -6.52
C ALA A 186 15.62 4.47 -6.59
N LEU A 187 16.34 4.56 -5.47
CA LEU A 187 17.81 4.37 -5.42
C LEU A 187 18.25 3.01 -5.97
N THR A 188 17.41 2.00 -5.86
CA THR A 188 17.72 0.66 -6.39
C THR A 188 17.51 0.57 -7.90
N LYS A 189 16.51 1.29 -8.45
CA LYS A 189 16.07 1.16 -9.83
C LYS A 189 16.54 2.30 -10.73
N GLN A 190 16.66 3.50 -10.17
CA GLN A 190 16.94 4.78 -10.85
C GLN A 190 17.98 5.56 -10.04
N TYR A 191 19.14 4.95 -9.82
CA TYR A 191 20.18 5.47 -8.92
C TYR A 191 20.59 6.89 -9.25
N GLU A 192 21.03 7.12 -10.51
CA GLU A 192 21.58 8.41 -10.96
C GLU A 192 20.56 9.56 -10.83
N ALA A 193 19.29 9.28 -11.10
CA ALA A 193 18.23 10.28 -10.97
C ALA A 193 17.86 10.54 -9.50
N THR A 194 18.00 9.53 -8.63
CA THR A 194 17.53 9.61 -7.24
C THR A 194 18.61 10.11 -6.29
N LEU A 195 19.89 9.82 -6.57
CA LEU A 195 21.00 10.19 -5.70
C LEU A 195 21.04 11.70 -5.35
N PRO A 196 20.81 12.63 -6.32
CA PRO A 196 20.78 14.06 -6.01
C PRO A 196 19.75 14.48 -4.96
N ILE A 197 18.62 13.74 -4.84
CA ILE A 197 17.61 13.99 -3.80
C ILE A 197 18.23 13.82 -2.39
N ILE A 198 19.12 12.84 -2.24
CA ILE A 198 19.79 12.55 -0.98
C ILE A 198 20.96 13.52 -0.76
N GLU A 199 21.82 13.73 -1.75
CA GLU A 199 22.98 14.59 -1.65
C GLU A 199 22.61 16.05 -1.36
N ASN A 200 21.56 16.56 -2.01
CA ASN A 200 21.09 17.92 -1.85
C ASN A 200 20.10 18.09 -0.66
N ASN A 201 19.86 17.02 0.10
CA ASN A 201 19.01 17.07 1.31
C ASN A 201 17.59 17.60 1.04
N ILE A 202 16.98 17.17 -0.06
CA ILE A 202 15.64 17.62 -0.47
C ILE A 202 14.55 17.13 0.50
N LEU A 203 14.77 15.95 1.13
CA LEU A 203 13.80 15.36 2.05
C LEU A 203 13.98 15.93 3.47
N ASP A 204 12.89 15.92 4.26
CA ASP A 204 12.99 16.16 5.69
C ASP A 204 13.96 15.16 6.36
N LEU A 205 14.55 15.56 7.49
CA LEU A 205 15.62 14.81 8.16
C LEU A 205 15.23 13.36 8.46
N TRP A 206 14.02 13.13 8.93
CA TRP A 206 13.57 11.79 9.27
C TRP A 206 13.43 10.90 8.04
N THR A 207 12.76 11.39 7.00
CA THR A 207 12.56 10.66 5.73
C THR A 207 13.91 10.42 5.03
N HIS A 208 14.80 11.39 5.03
CA HIS A 208 16.17 11.26 4.51
C HIS A 208 16.92 10.09 5.17
N ASN A 209 17.04 10.12 6.50
CA ASN A 209 17.75 9.08 7.25
C ASN A 209 17.08 7.70 7.10
N LYS A 210 15.75 7.66 7.08
CA LYS A 210 15.00 6.43 6.90
C LYS A 210 15.15 5.86 5.49
N THR A 211 15.23 6.70 4.45
CA THR A 211 15.54 6.30 3.07
C THR A 211 16.89 5.61 3.00
N ILE A 212 17.93 6.23 3.57
CA ILE A 212 19.28 5.66 3.60
C ILE A 212 19.28 4.32 4.34
N GLN A 213 18.60 4.25 5.50
CA GLN A 213 18.50 3.00 6.25
C GLN A 213 17.89 1.88 5.40
N LYS A 214 16.75 2.13 4.76
CA LYS A 214 16.08 1.14 3.90
C LYS A 214 16.89 0.75 2.67
N ALA A 215 17.61 1.70 2.08
CA ALA A 215 18.50 1.44 0.96
C ALA A 215 19.66 0.52 1.37
N ILE A 216 20.27 0.76 2.53
CA ILE A 216 21.37 -0.07 3.07
C ILE A 216 20.88 -1.51 3.39
N GLU A 217 19.64 -1.67 3.83
CA GLU A 217 19.01 -2.97 4.10
C GLU A 217 18.75 -3.78 2.80
N SER A 218 18.69 -3.11 1.65
CA SER A 218 18.41 -3.77 0.37
C SER A 218 19.58 -4.64 -0.12
N TYR A 219 19.30 -5.87 -0.53
CA TYR A 219 20.28 -6.75 -1.19
C TYR A 219 20.61 -6.33 -2.62
N ARG A 220 19.86 -5.40 -3.21
CA ARG A 220 20.03 -4.93 -4.58
C ARG A 220 21.01 -3.78 -4.72
N ILE A 221 21.46 -3.20 -3.61
CA ILE A 221 22.45 -2.11 -3.57
C ILE A 221 23.83 -2.67 -3.24
N SER A 222 24.86 -2.28 -4.01
CA SER A 222 26.23 -2.73 -3.82
C SER A 222 26.81 -2.29 -2.47
N ALA A 223 27.85 -2.98 -2.00
CA ALA A 223 28.54 -2.62 -0.76
C ALA A 223 29.14 -1.20 -0.82
N ASP A 224 29.71 -0.81 -1.96
CA ASP A 224 30.32 0.52 -2.14
C ASP A 224 29.26 1.63 -2.09
N THR A 225 28.15 1.42 -2.79
CA THR A 225 26.99 2.34 -2.74
C THR A 225 26.43 2.45 -1.30
N LYS A 226 26.31 1.33 -0.57
CA LYS A 226 25.91 1.36 0.85
C LYS A 226 26.86 2.17 1.70
N ASN A 227 28.18 2.02 1.47
CA ASN A 227 29.20 2.77 2.19
C ASN A 227 29.13 4.28 1.88
N TYR A 228 28.85 4.62 0.63
CA TYR A 228 28.63 6.01 0.24
C TYR A 228 27.39 6.59 0.89
N LEU A 229 26.25 5.92 0.79
CA LEU A 229 24.98 6.37 1.41
C LEU A 229 25.11 6.54 2.93
N ARG A 230 25.89 5.68 3.64
CA ARG A 230 26.14 5.86 5.09
C ARG A 230 26.78 7.18 5.42
N LYS A 231 27.67 7.71 4.56
CA LYS A 231 28.33 9.02 4.76
C LYS A 231 27.36 10.20 4.58
N LEU A 232 26.25 10.00 3.86
CA LEU A 232 25.22 11.02 3.64
C LEU A 232 24.17 11.05 4.77
N LYS A 233 24.20 10.11 5.70
CA LYS A 233 23.30 10.10 6.86
C LYS A 233 23.62 11.27 7.80
N LYS A 234 22.56 11.91 8.31
CA LYS A 234 22.62 13.07 9.23
C LYS A 234 22.28 12.70 10.66
#